data_e7cc56ac337b59d71a9e00b631ded2c4
#
_entry.id   e7cc56ac337b59d71a9e00b631ded2c4
#
_cell.length_a   1.000
_cell.length_b   1.000
_cell.length_c   1.000
_cell.angle_alpha   90.00
_cell.angle_beta   90.00
_cell.angle_gamma   90.00
#
_symmetry.space_group_name_H-M   'P 1'
#
loop_
_entity.id
_entity.type
_entity.pdbx_description
1 polymer ?
#
loop_
_entity_poly.entity_id
_entity_poly.type
_entity_poly.pdbx_seq_one_letter_code
_entity_poly.pdbx_strand_id
1 'polypeptide(L)'
;AQSFIGTPYVWGGSTPSGFDCSGLTQYVYAHFGKQIGRNTIAQESAGAHIPVSQAQVGDLLFWGTPGSTYHVAIYLGGNSFVAAPEPGQSVKIGNMAYFMPSFAVHVN
;
A
#
# COMPACT_ATOMS: atom_id res chain seq x y z
N ALA A 1 0.97 8.71 -5.86
CA ALA A 1 0.09 8.26 -4.75
C ALA A 1 -0.41 9.43 -3.91
N GLN A 2 0.45 10.42 -3.65
CA GLN A 2 0.05 11.56 -2.84
C GLN A 2 -1.05 12.40 -3.47
N SER A 3 -1.15 12.41 -4.81
CA SER A 3 -2.21 13.14 -5.51
C SER A 3 -3.60 12.59 -5.22
N PHE A 4 -3.70 11.40 -4.64
CA PHE A 4 -4.98 10.78 -4.29
C PHE A 4 -5.38 10.97 -2.83
N ILE A 5 -4.58 11.69 -2.04
CA ILE A 5 -4.93 12.00 -0.65
C ILE A 5 -6.29 12.71 -0.64
N GLY A 6 -7.18 12.26 0.24
CA GLY A 6 -8.55 12.74 0.32
C GLY A 6 -9.56 11.93 -0.47
N THR A 7 -9.12 11.03 -1.37
CA THR A 7 -10.03 10.11 -2.07
C THR A 7 -10.68 9.16 -1.06
N PRO A 8 -12.02 8.96 -1.11
CA PRO A 8 -12.68 8.09 -0.14
C PRO A 8 -12.25 6.64 -0.25
N TYR A 9 -12.25 5.94 0.88
CA TYR A 9 -12.13 4.48 0.88
C TYR A 9 -13.43 3.88 0.36
N VAL A 10 -13.30 2.96 -0.61
CA VAL A 10 -14.43 2.19 -1.14
C VAL A 10 -14.03 0.73 -1.20
N TRP A 11 -14.80 -0.14 -0.54
CA TRP A 11 -14.55 -1.58 -0.57
C TRP A 11 -14.55 -2.08 -2.02
N GLY A 12 -13.49 -2.78 -2.39
CA GLY A 12 -13.32 -3.25 -3.77
C GLY A 12 -12.96 -2.15 -4.76
N GLY A 13 -12.73 -0.91 -4.32
CA GLY A 13 -12.39 0.21 -5.18
C GLY A 13 -10.95 0.19 -5.67
N SER A 14 -10.75 0.52 -6.95
CA SER A 14 -9.43 0.57 -7.56
C SER A 14 -9.28 1.74 -8.53
N THR A 15 -10.13 2.76 -8.40
CA THR A 15 -10.12 3.95 -9.27
C THR A 15 -10.13 5.21 -8.42
N PRO A 16 -9.84 6.40 -9.02
CA PRO A 16 -9.89 7.66 -8.29
C PRO A 16 -11.26 8.04 -7.71
N SER A 17 -12.33 7.31 -8.07
CA SER A 17 -13.64 7.49 -7.43
C SER A 17 -13.68 6.91 -6.02
N GLY A 18 -12.76 6.02 -5.69
CA GLY A 18 -12.60 5.43 -4.37
C GLY A 18 -11.66 4.23 -4.44
N PHE A 19 -10.81 4.08 -3.43
CA PHE A 19 -9.83 2.99 -3.36
C PHE A 19 -10.03 2.18 -2.08
N ASP A 20 -9.82 0.85 -2.16
CA ASP A 20 -9.42 0.12 -0.97
C ASP A 20 -7.88 0.12 -0.91
N CYS A 21 -7.28 -0.51 0.13
CA CYS A 21 -5.83 -0.40 0.34
C CYS A 21 -5.03 -1.01 -0.83
N SER A 22 -5.40 -2.20 -1.28
CA SER A 22 -4.72 -2.85 -2.40
C SER A 22 -5.08 -2.24 -3.75
N GLY A 23 -6.29 -1.66 -3.88
CA GLY A 23 -6.70 -0.96 -5.08
C GLY A 23 -5.89 0.29 -5.32
N LEU A 24 -5.57 1.04 -4.27
CA LEU A 24 -4.71 2.21 -4.36
C LEU A 24 -3.32 1.82 -4.88
N THR A 25 -2.70 0.82 -4.28
CA THR A 25 -1.37 0.39 -4.68
C THR A 25 -1.37 -0.19 -6.10
N GLN A 26 -2.38 -0.97 -6.46
CA GLN A 26 -2.52 -1.49 -7.81
C GLN A 26 -2.60 -0.35 -8.83
N TYR A 27 -3.44 0.64 -8.56
CA TYR A 27 -3.64 1.76 -9.48
C TYR A 27 -2.35 2.56 -9.67
N VAL A 28 -1.65 2.86 -8.59
CA VAL A 28 -0.40 3.63 -8.63
C VAL A 28 0.68 2.89 -9.42
N TYR A 29 0.89 1.62 -9.14
CA TYR A 29 1.91 0.85 -9.86
C TYR A 29 1.53 0.61 -11.32
N ALA A 30 0.25 0.51 -11.65
CA ALA A 30 -0.19 0.39 -13.04
C ALA A 30 0.20 1.62 -13.86
N HIS A 31 0.23 2.80 -13.27
CA HIS A 31 0.70 4.02 -13.93
C HIS A 31 2.18 3.94 -14.33
N PHE A 32 2.96 3.11 -13.67
CA PHE A 32 4.36 2.88 -14.00
C PHE A 32 4.58 1.60 -14.82
N GLY A 33 3.49 1.01 -15.33
CA GLY A 33 3.57 -0.19 -16.16
C GLY A 33 3.79 -1.47 -15.36
N LYS A 34 3.51 -1.47 -14.06
CA LYS A 34 3.73 -2.62 -13.18
C LYS A 34 2.41 -3.27 -12.77
N GLN A 35 2.28 -4.57 -13.03
CA GLN A 35 1.11 -5.35 -12.62
C GLN A 35 1.45 -6.06 -11.31
N ILE A 36 0.88 -5.60 -10.20
CA ILE A 36 1.22 -6.13 -8.88
C ILE A 36 0.13 -7.00 -8.24
N GLY A 37 -1.02 -7.12 -8.90
CA GLY A 37 -2.12 -7.92 -8.40
C GLY A 37 -3.20 -7.07 -7.74
N ARG A 38 -4.36 -7.69 -7.46
CA ARG A 38 -5.56 -6.94 -7.03
C ARG A 38 -5.72 -6.88 -5.52
N ASN A 39 -5.16 -7.82 -4.77
CA ASN A 39 -5.30 -7.87 -3.31
C ASN A 39 -3.94 -7.94 -2.62
N THR A 40 -3.95 -7.80 -1.29
CA THR A 40 -2.72 -7.79 -0.51
C THR A 40 -1.89 -9.06 -0.70
N ILE A 41 -2.54 -10.21 -0.68
CA ILE A 41 -1.83 -11.49 -0.81
C ILE A 41 -1.16 -11.61 -2.17
N ALA A 42 -1.85 -11.22 -3.26
CA ALA A 42 -1.25 -11.24 -4.59
C ALA A 42 -0.07 -10.26 -4.69
N GLN A 43 -0.20 -9.09 -4.07
CA GLN A 43 0.83 -8.07 -4.11
C GLN A 43 2.08 -8.45 -3.32
N GLU A 44 1.98 -9.35 -2.35
CA GLU A 44 3.16 -9.86 -1.64
C GLU A 44 4.18 -10.51 -2.59
N SER A 45 3.73 -11.00 -3.71
CA SER A 45 4.59 -11.67 -4.70
C SER A 45 5.10 -10.72 -5.79
N ALA A 46 4.86 -9.42 -5.66
CA ALA A 46 5.23 -8.44 -6.69
C ALA A 46 6.73 -8.12 -6.70
N GLY A 47 7.47 -8.55 -5.69
CA GLY A 47 8.91 -8.31 -5.62
C GLY A 47 9.54 -9.03 -4.44
N ALA A 48 10.74 -8.60 -4.07
CA ALA A 48 11.49 -9.21 -2.98
C ALA A 48 10.97 -8.74 -1.62
N HIS A 49 10.78 -9.69 -0.69
CA HIS A 49 10.45 -9.37 0.69
C HIS A 49 11.69 -8.85 1.40
N ILE A 50 11.56 -7.72 2.08
CA ILE A 50 12.67 -7.09 2.80
C ILE A 50 12.20 -6.65 4.19
N PRO A 51 13.12 -6.49 5.15
CA PRO A 51 12.77 -5.90 6.45
C PRO A 51 12.27 -4.47 6.29
N VAL A 52 11.35 -4.04 7.14
CA VAL A 52 10.81 -2.67 7.11
C VAL A 52 11.94 -1.64 7.23
N SER A 53 12.97 -1.93 8.01
CA SER A 53 14.11 -1.03 8.19
C SER A 53 14.91 -0.78 6.91
N GLN A 54 14.73 -1.61 5.88
CA GLN A 54 15.41 -1.47 4.59
C GLN A 54 14.48 -0.93 3.50
N ALA A 55 13.24 -0.58 3.84
CA ALA A 55 12.30 -0.06 2.86
C ALA A 55 12.78 1.26 2.27
N GLN A 56 12.55 1.45 0.98
CA GLN A 56 12.86 2.67 0.24
C GLN A 56 11.58 3.29 -0.28
N VAL A 57 11.64 4.58 -0.60
CA VAL A 57 10.50 5.30 -1.15
C VAL A 57 9.93 4.53 -2.35
N GLY A 58 8.63 4.31 -2.33
CA GLY A 58 7.94 3.55 -3.38
C GLY A 58 7.76 2.07 -3.08
N ASP A 59 8.42 1.54 -2.04
CA ASP A 59 8.21 0.15 -1.66
C ASP A 59 6.83 -0.04 -1.04
N LEU A 60 6.32 -1.29 -1.13
CA LEU A 60 5.06 -1.66 -0.49
C LEU A 60 5.31 -2.05 0.95
N LEU A 61 4.44 -1.60 1.84
CA LEU A 61 4.45 -1.99 3.26
C LEU A 61 3.23 -2.85 3.53
N PHE A 62 3.42 -3.95 4.25
CA PHE A 62 2.36 -4.92 4.54
C PHE A 62 2.18 -5.13 6.02
N TRP A 63 0.93 -5.34 6.43
CA TRP A 63 0.54 -5.68 7.79
C TRP A 63 -0.06 -7.07 7.80
N GLY A 64 0.40 -7.89 8.73
CA GLY A 64 -0.02 -9.28 8.85
C GLY A 64 1.08 -10.25 8.47
N THR A 65 0.84 -11.55 8.72
CA THR A 65 1.78 -12.61 8.36
C THR A 65 1.80 -12.82 6.85
N PRO A 66 2.97 -13.05 6.22
CA PRO A 66 2.99 -13.41 4.79
C PRO A 66 2.02 -14.55 4.48
N GLY A 67 1.23 -14.37 3.41
CA GLY A 67 0.15 -15.27 3.04
C GLY A 67 -1.19 -14.97 3.69
N SER A 68 -1.21 -14.09 4.69
CA SER A 68 -2.43 -13.68 5.42
C SER A 68 -2.46 -12.19 5.69
N THR A 69 -1.83 -11.38 4.85
CA THR A 69 -1.80 -9.94 5.01
C THR A 69 -3.19 -9.32 4.84
N TYR A 70 -3.47 -8.28 5.60
CA TYR A 70 -4.79 -7.62 5.62
C TYR A 70 -4.74 -6.16 5.21
N HIS A 71 -3.54 -5.57 5.05
CA HIS A 71 -3.39 -4.16 4.68
C HIS A 71 -2.07 -3.94 3.95
N VAL A 72 -2.06 -2.98 3.05
CA VAL A 72 -0.90 -2.58 2.27
C VAL A 72 -0.87 -1.07 2.10
N ALA A 73 0.32 -0.48 2.04
CA ALA A 73 0.53 0.94 1.82
C ALA A 73 1.79 1.16 0.98
N ILE A 74 2.01 2.39 0.55
CA ILE A 74 3.19 2.79 -0.21
C ILE A 74 4.07 3.64 0.69
N TYR A 75 5.34 3.25 0.83
CA TYR A 75 6.30 3.97 1.67
C TYR A 75 6.73 5.28 1.03
N LEU A 76 6.68 6.37 1.80
CA LEU A 76 7.08 7.71 1.35
C LEU A 76 8.44 8.13 1.87
N GLY A 77 9.07 7.34 2.72
CA GLY A 77 10.29 7.73 3.43
C GLY A 77 9.99 8.44 4.74
N GLY A 78 10.99 8.59 5.60
CA GLY A 78 10.84 9.31 6.85
C GLY A 78 9.80 8.73 7.81
N ASN A 79 9.62 7.42 7.80
CA ASN A 79 8.59 6.70 8.57
C ASN A 79 7.16 6.99 8.16
N SER A 80 6.95 7.58 6.98
CA SER A 80 5.61 7.92 6.47
C SER A 80 5.20 6.98 5.35
N PHE A 81 3.88 6.76 5.22
CA PHE A 81 3.31 5.99 4.12
C PHE A 81 1.98 6.61 3.68
N VAL A 82 1.55 6.27 2.47
CA VAL A 82 0.22 6.66 1.98
C VAL A 82 -0.62 5.41 1.80
N ALA A 83 -1.87 5.47 2.26
CA ALA A 83 -2.77 4.31 2.26
C ALA A 83 -4.22 4.74 2.16
N ALA A 84 -5.07 3.80 1.68
CA ALA A 84 -6.52 3.87 1.83
C ALA A 84 -6.87 2.92 3.00
N PRO A 85 -7.06 3.44 4.21
CA PRO A 85 -7.00 2.61 5.40
C PRO A 85 -8.22 1.73 5.65
N GLU A 86 -9.44 2.30 5.64
CA GLU A 86 -10.64 1.55 5.99
C GLU A 86 -11.91 2.31 5.62
N PRO A 87 -13.09 1.66 5.62
CA PRO A 87 -14.36 2.34 5.37
C PRO A 87 -14.57 3.52 6.31
N GLY A 88 -15.13 4.60 5.77
CA GLY A 88 -15.35 5.83 6.52
C GLY A 88 -14.15 6.75 6.56
N GLN A 89 -13.01 6.35 6.00
CA GLN A 89 -11.81 7.15 5.92
C GLN A 89 -11.45 7.45 4.47
N SER A 90 -10.43 8.27 4.26
CA SER A 90 -9.95 8.64 2.94
C SER A 90 -8.48 8.25 2.79
N VAL A 91 -7.98 8.23 1.56
CA VAL A 91 -6.55 8.10 1.32
C VAL A 91 -5.83 9.17 2.11
N LYS A 92 -4.85 8.76 2.92
CA LYS A 92 -4.12 9.68 3.79
C LYS A 92 -2.71 9.19 4.05
N ILE A 93 -1.89 10.10 4.60
CA ILE A 93 -0.55 9.76 5.06
C ILE A 93 -0.63 9.25 6.49
N GLY A 94 0.02 8.12 6.75
CA GLY A 94 0.18 7.56 8.08
C GLY A 94 1.65 7.53 8.49
N ASN A 95 1.90 7.21 9.76
CA ASN A 95 3.26 7.13 10.31
C ASN A 95 3.49 5.75 10.90
N MET A 96 4.61 5.12 10.51
CA MET A 96 4.96 3.76 10.98
C MET A 96 5.16 3.67 12.48
N ALA A 97 5.48 4.79 13.15
CA ALA A 97 5.62 4.80 14.61
C ALA A 97 4.30 4.49 15.33
N TYR A 98 3.17 4.81 14.69
CA TYR A 98 1.84 4.55 15.25
C TYR A 98 1.18 3.30 14.70
N PHE A 99 1.64 2.82 13.55
CA PHE A 99 1.10 1.64 12.91
C PHE A 99 2.24 0.95 12.14
N MET A 100 2.98 0.12 12.86
CA MET A 100 4.19 -0.51 12.33
C MET A 100 3.85 -1.67 11.39
N PRO A 101 4.32 -1.62 10.13
CA PRO A 101 4.12 -2.76 9.21
C PRO A 101 4.93 -3.97 9.62
N SER A 102 4.48 -5.14 9.15
CA SER A 102 5.14 -6.41 9.45
C SER A 102 6.36 -6.66 8.57
N PHE A 103 6.27 -6.29 7.30
CA PHE A 103 7.37 -6.42 6.34
C PHE A 103 7.16 -5.50 5.16
N ALA A 104 8.13 -5.43 4.28
CA ALA A 104 8.05 -4.62 3.06
C ALA A 104 8.35 -5.47 1.83
N VAL A 105 7.92 -5.01 0.65
CA VAL A 105 8.21 -5.65 -0.63
C VAL A 105 8.77 -4.59 -1.58
N HIS A 106 9.94 -4.87 -2.14
CA HIS A 106 10.55 -4.01 -3.15
C HIS A 106 10.08 -4.48 -4.53
N VAL A 107 9.31 -3.65 -5.20
CA VAL A 107 8.80 -3.96 -6.54
C VAL A 107 9.84 -3.52 -7.58
N ASN A 108 10.26 -4.46 -8.41
CA ASN A 108 11.27 -4.20 -9.44
C ASN A 108 10.71 -3.47 -10.64
#